data_bc4e0dba3ce06ec67fec6f915796effe
#
_entry.id   bc4e0dba3ce06ec67fec6f915796effe
#
_cell.length_a   1.000
_cell.length_b   1.000
_cell.length_c   1.000
_cell.angle_alpha   90.00
_cell.angle_beta   90.00
_cell.angle_gamma   90.00
#
_symmetry.space_group_name_H-M   'P 1'
#
loop_
_entity.id
_entity.type
_entity.pdbx_description
1 polymer ?
#
loop_
_entity_poly.entity_id
_entity_poly.type
_entity_poly.pdbx_seq_one_letter_code
_entity_poly.pdbx_strand_id
1 'polypeptide(L)'
;MRRPLFFCPVTVVVASLALAACSSGSTSLGASGGSTAGVDPAVTAAPPASFAPTTVTLLAHDSFAVSKQVLADFEARTGITVKVVTGGDAGEVVNKAVLTAGEPEGDVLFGVDNTLLSRAVGAGIFAPYRSALLADVRPDLRALVTGNAVTPVDYGDICVNVDDAWFAKKGMTPPADLAALTDPKYKDLMVVENPATSSPGLGFLLATIARYGAGGWKDYWAKLRANGVKVDDGWTAAYEGDFSAGGKDGSRPIVVSYASSPPAEIVYATDPKPTHPSTSVMADGCFRQVEFVGVLKGTTHEQAARAFVDFMLSQPFQRDEPLSMFVFPSVVGTPLPDVFTKWAATPADSLTLPPAEITANRETWVDEWTQAVLH
;
A
#
# COMPACT_ATOMS: atom_id res chain seq x y z
N MET A 1 -27.08 58.51 34.72
CA MET A 1 -27.72 59.74 34.22
C MET A 1 -28.27 59.46 32.83
N ARG A 2 -29.60 59.58 32.77
CA ARG A 2 -30.50 60.04 31.67
C ARG A 2 -30.22 59.56 30.22
N ARG A 3 -31.17 58.74 29.72
CA ARG A 3 -31.66 58.61 28.34
C ARG A 3 -32.14 59.98 27.80
N PRO A 4 -32.34 60.16 26.45
CA PRO A 4 -33.65 59.81 25.92
C PRO A 4 -33.69 59.15 24.52
N LEU A 5 -34.85 58.54 24.28
CA LEU A 5 -35.45 58.01 23.05
C LEU A 5 -35.82 59.15 22.07
N PHE A 6 -35.90 58.87 20.77
CA PHE A 6 -36.84 59.43 19.85
C PHE A 6 -37.32 58.48 18.75
N PHE A 7 -38.58 58.61 18.45
CA PHE A 7 -39.52 57.78 17.70
C PHE A 7 -39.56 58.13 16.20
N CYS A 8 -39.79 57.10 15.34
CA CYS A 8 -40.64 56.95 14.10
C CYS A 8 -40.92 58.18 13.18
N PRO A 9 -41.27 57.98 11.88
CA PRO A 9 -42.41 57.15 11.44
C PRO A 9 -42.22 56.32 10.12
N VAL A 10 -43.15 55.37 10.00
CA VAL A 10 -43.57 54.49 8.91
C VAL A 10 -44.08 55.29 7.70
N THR A 11 -43.81 54.83 6.47
CA THR A 11 -44.65 55.13 5.30
C THR A 11 -44.80 53.84 4.46
N VAL A 12 -46.06 53.44 4.33
CA VAL A 12 -46.56 52.32 3.50
C VAL A 12 -46.96 52.95 2.14
N VAL A 13 -46.62 52.31 1.04
CA VAL A 13 -47.32 52.47 -0.24
C VAL A 13 -47.50 51.07 -0.87
N VAL A 14 -48.78 50.90 -1.27
CA VAL A 14 -49.40 49.68 -1.79
C VAL A 14 -49.55 49.76 -3.31
N ALA A 15 -49.68 48.59 -3.92
CA ALA A 15 -50.27 48.23 -5.23
C ALA A 15 -49.35 48.34 -6.45
N SER A 16 -49.35 47.38 -7.37
CA SER A 16 -50.47 46.79 -8.09
C SER A 16 -50.14 45.47 -8.76
N LEU A 17 -51.19 44.66 -8.92
CA LEU A 17 -51.25 43.38 -9.64
C LEU A 17 -51.00 43.50 -11.15
N ALA A 18 -50.44 42.40 -11.72
CA ALA A 18 -50.82 41.90 -13.05
C ALA A 18 -50.74 40.36 -13.10
N LEU A 19 -51.85 39.75 -13.47
CA LEU A 19 -52.09 38.33 -13.73
C LEU A 19 -51.57 37.91 -15.14
N ALA A 20 -51.17 36.71 -15.29
CA ALA A 20 -51.54 35.66 -16.26
C ALA A 20 -50.34 34.76 -16.53
N ALA A 21 -50.39 33.46 -16.68
CA ALA A 21 -51.32 32.47 -17.11
C ALA A 21 -50.81 31.07 -16.77
N CYS A 22 -51.73 30.15 -16.66
CA CYS A 22 -51.56 28.73 -16.36
C CYS A 22 -50.74 27.96 -17.40
N SER A 23 -49.92 27.00 -16.96
CA SER A 23 -49.84 25.72 -17.66
C SER A 23 -49.51 24.59 -16.67
N SER A 24 -50.27 23.58 -16.83
CA SER A 24 -50.48 22.31 -16.19
C SER A 24 -49.30 21.54 -15.65
N GLY A 25 -49.54 20.91 -14.53
CA GLY A 25 -48.77 20.11 -13.67
C GLY A 25 -48.10 18.84 -14.17
N SER A 26 -47.10 18.45 -13.42
CA SER A 26 -46.74 17.05 -13.19
C SER A 26 -46.16 16.96 -11.79
N THR A 27 -46.86 16.28 -10.91
CA THR A 27 -46.41 15.88 -9.60
C THR A 27 -45.33 14.82 -9.76
N SER A 28 -44.07 15.13 -9.48
CA SER A 28 -43.03 14.16 -9.21
C SER A 28 -42.80 14.04 -7.71
N LEU A 29 -43.00 12.85 -7.20
CA LEU A 29 -42.75 12.43 -5.83
C LEU A 29 -41.28 12.69 -5.47
N GLY A 30 -41.06 13.33 -4.34
CA GLY A 30 -39.77 13.66 -3.81
C GLY A 30 -38.92 12.41 -3.54
N ALA A 31 -37.82 12.31 -4.25
CA ALA A 31 -36.69 11.48 -3.82
C ALA A 31 -35.89 12.29 -2.80
N SER A 32 -35.79 11.79 -1.59
CA SER A 32 -34.88 12.31 -0.57
C SER A 32 -33.45 12.25 -1.11
N GLY A 33 -32.91 13.37 -1.52
CA GLY A 33 -31.53 13.53 -1.94
C GLY A 33 -30.61 13.32 -0.75
N GLY A 34 -29.93 12.18 -0.73
CA GLY A 34 -28.74 12.02 0.06
C GLY A 34 -27.71 13.06 -0.41
N SER A 35 -27.28 13.93 0.49
CA SER A 35 -26.21 14.88 0.25
C SER A 35 -24.93 14.11 0.00
N THR A 36 -24.59 13.87 -1.26
CA THR A 36 -23.22 13.53 -1.63
C THR A 36 -22.40 14.79 -1.37
N ALA A 37 -21.56 14.75 -0.32
CA ALA A 37 -20.55 15.79 -0.12
C ALA A 37 -19.77 15.91 -1.43
N GLY A 38 -19.97 17.03 -2.14
CA GLY A 38 -19.35 17.28 -3.43
C GLY A 38 -17.84 17.30 -3.25
N VAL A 39 -17.13 16.46 -4.00
CA VAL A 39 -15.67 16.50 -4.03
C VAL A 39 -15.26 17.82 -4.68
N ASP A 40 -14.29 18.51 -4.08
CA ASP A 40 -13.74 19.76 -4.62
C ASP A 40 -13.31 19.52 -6.10
N PRO A 41 -13.80 20.32 -7.05
CA PRO A 41 -13.43 20.21 -8.45
C PRO A 41 -11.91 20.26 -8.68
N ALA A 42 -11.14 20.99 -7.85
CA ALA A 42 -9.69 21.04 -7.93
C ALA A 42 -9.03 19.67 -7.65
N VAL A 43 -9.67 18.82 -6.82
CA VAL A 43 -9.17 17.49 -6.48
C VAL A 43 -9.37 16.50 -7.63
N THR A 44 -10.40 16.69 -8.45
CA THR A 44 -10.79 15.78 -9.54
C THR A 44 -10.40 16.29 -10.94
N ALA A 45 -9.77 17.46 -11.05
CA ALA A 45 -9.34 17.99 -12.33
C ALA A 45 -8.30 17.05 -12.98
N ALA A 46 -8.65 16.54 -14.16
CA ALA A 46 -7.74 15.68 -14.91
C ALA A 46 -6.49 16.48 -15.35
N PRO A 47 -5.29 15.88 -15.24
CA PRO A 47 -4.07 16.51 -15.73
C PRO A 47 -4.09 16.64 -17.26
N PRO A 48 -3.28 17.54 -17.85
CA PRO A 48 -3.09 17.60 -19.29
C PRO A 48 -2.62 16.25 -19.87
N ALA A 49 -3.00 15.95 -21.12
CA ALA A 49 -2.57 14.72 -21.78
C ALA A 49 -1.07 14.72 -22.14
N SER A 50 -0.46 15.92 -22.25
CA SER A 50 0.98 16.10 -22.53
C SER A 50 1.51 17.35 -21.84
N PHE A 51 2.81 17.36 -21.59
CA PHE A 51 3.53 18.43 -20.91
C PHE A 51 4.71 18.91 -21.77
N ALA A 52 5.15 20.15 -21.58
CA ALA A 52 6.52 20.50 -21.92
C ALA A 52 7.46 19.56 -21.15
N PRO A 53 8.67 19.24 -21.67
CA PRO A 53 9.60 18.35 -20.99
C PRO A 53 9.72 18.69 -19.50
N THR A 54 9.35 17.78 -18.64
CA THR A 54 9.39 17.96 -17.18
C THR A 54 9.81 16.66 -16.51
N THR A 55 10.29 16.74 -15.28
CA THR A 55 10.69 15.56 -14.49
C THR A 55 9.79 15.44 -13.27
N VAL A 56 9.27 14.24 -13.05
CA VAL A 56 8.61 13.84 -11.80
C VAL A 56 9.56 12.96 -11.01
N THR A 57 9.85 13.34 -9.78
CA THR A 57 10.62 12.52 -8.85
C THR A 57 9.69 11.64 -8.05
N LEU A 58 9.80 10.32 -8.26
CA LEU A 58 9.10 9.30 -7.50
C LEU A 58 9.98 8.86 -6.33
N LEU A 59 9.50 9.03 -5.11
CA LEU A 59 10.08 8.40 -3.93
C LEU A 59 9.43 7.01 -3.76
N ALA A 60 10.23 5.97 -3.61
CA ALA A 60 9.74 4.60 -3.45
C ALA A 60 10.68 3.77 -2.56
N HIS A 61 10.18 2.63 -2.08
CA HIS A 61 10.99 1.61 -1.42
C HIS A 61 11.99 0.98 -2.42
N ASP A 62 13.01 0.32 -1.91
CA ASP A 62 14.14 -0.19 -2.69
C ASP A 62 13.78 -1.38 -3.61
N SER A 63 12.69 -2.09 -3.31
CA SER A 63 12.14 -3.16 -4.17
C SER A 63 11.16 -2.68 -5.23
N PHE A 64 10.91 -1.36 -5.37
CA PHE A 64 10.11 -0.83 -6.47
C PHE A 64 10.74 -1.14 -7.82
N ALA A 65 9.98 -1.76 -8.70
CA ALA A 65 10.41 -2.09 -10.05
C ALA A 65 9.28 -1.87 -11.07
N VAL A 66 9.65 -1.38 -12.23
CA VAL A 66 8.79 -1.24 -13.40
C VAL A 66 9.63 -1.40 -14.66
N SER A 67 9.09 -2.01 -15.70
CA SER A 67 9.78 -2.21 -16.96
C SER A 67 10.22 -0.88 -17.56
N LYS A 68 11.48 -0.80 -18.01
CA LYS A 68 12.02 0.40 -18.69
C LYS A 68 11.18 0.82 -19.88
N GLN A 69 10.60 -0.14 -20.62
CA GLN A 69 9.76 0.14 -21.78
C GLN A 69 8.45 0.84 -21.36
N VAL A 70 7.84 0.41 -20.27
CA VAL A 70 6.59 0.99 -19.74
C VAL A 70 6.80 2.45 -19.31
N LEU A 71 7.93 2.77 -18.67
CA LEU A 71 8.29 4.16 -18.36
C LEU A 71 8.62 4.96 -19.61
N ALA A 72 9.38 4.41 -20.57
CA ALA A 72 9.72 5.09 -21.81
C ALA A 72 8.48 5.42 -22.64
N ASP A 73 7.50 4.53 -22.69
CA ASP A 73 6.23 4.75 -23.39
C ASP A 73 5.39 5.85 -22.70
N PHE A 74 5.43 5.93 -21.38
CA PHE A 74 4.80 7.01 -20.63
C PHE A 74 5.47 8.35 -20.92
N GLU A 75 6.79 8.41 -20.87
CA GLU A 75 7.58 9.61 -21.19
C GLU A 75 7.32 10.10 -22.61
N ALA A 76 7.36 9.20 -23.61
CA ALA A 76 7.12 9.54 -25.00
C ALA A 76 5.71 10.11 -25.25
N ARG A 77 4.72 9.64 -24.51
CA ARG A 77 3.33 10.13 -24.66
C ARG A 77 3.07 11.43 -23.93
N THR A 78 3.71 11.64 -22.79
CA THR A 78 3.37 12.74 -21.88
C THR A 78 4.41 13.85 -21.87
N GLY A 79 5.67 13.59 -22.21
CA GLY A 79 6.80 14.49 -22.00
C GLY A 79 7.31 14.51 -20.55
N ILE A 80 6.85 13.58 -19.71
CA ILE A 80 7.26 13.47 -18.30
C ILE A 80 8.33 12.41 -18.16
N THR A 81 9.54 12.80 -17.80
CA THR A 81 10.60 11.88 -17.38
C THR A 81 10.39 11.50 -15.91
N VAL A 82 10.43 10.20 -15.58
CA VAL A 82 10.29 9.72 -14.20
C VAL A 82 11.67 9.43 -13.62
N LYS A 83 12.03 10.17 -12.57
CA LYS A 83 13.22 9.91 -11.76
C LYS A 83 12.81 9.13 -10.51
N VAL A 84 13.17 7.85 -10.46
CA VAL A 84 12.95 7.03 -9.26
C VAL A 84 14.08 7.27 -8.26
N VAL A 85 13.71 7.55 -7.02
CA VAL A 85 14.62 7.71 -5.88
C VAL A 85 14.16 6.72 -4.80
N THR A 86 14.97 5.71 -4.55
CA THR A 86 14.75 4.72 -3.51
C THR A 86 15.47 5.09 -2.22
N GLY A 87 14.92 4.69 -1.08
CA GLY A 87 15.45 5.13 0.21
C GLY A 87 15.26 4.10 1.33
N GLY A 88 15.59 2.83 1.07
CA GLY A 88 15.37 1.72 2.00
C GLY A 88 13.97 1.11 1.84
N ASP A 89 13.51 0.38 2.83
CA ASP A 89 12.17 -0.22 2.82
C ASP A 89 11.08 0.84 3.10
N ALA A 90 9.82 0.49 2.92
CA ALA A 90 8.67 1.40 2.96
C ALA A 90 8.57 2.22 4.26
N GLY A 91 8.90 1.62 5.41
CA GLY A 91 8.91 2.31 6.70
C GLY A 91 9.91 3.46 6.75
N GLU A 92 11.11 3.28 6.17
CA GLU A 92 12.14 4.31 6.11
C GLU A 92 11.73 5.45 5.17
N VAL A 93 11.20 5.11 3.98
CA VAL A 93 10.74 6.10 2.99
C VAL A 93 9.60 6.96 3.54
N VAL A 94 8.61 6.33 4.20
CA VAL A 94 7.49 7.03 4.84
C VAL A 94 7.99 7.91 5.98
N ASN A 95 8.89 7.42 6.83
CA ASN A 95 9.46 8.22 7.92
C ASN A 95 10.18 9.45 7.39
N LYS A 96 10.98 9.31 6.33
CA LYS A 96 11.68 10.41 5.69
C LYS A 96 10.71 11.43 5.08
N ALA A 97 9.67 10.97 4.37
CA ALA A 97 8.64 11.85 3.81
C ALA A 97 7.88 12.64 4.91
N VAL A 98 7.64 12.03 6.06
CA VAL A 98 7.02 12.69 7.22
C VAL A 98 7.95 13.77 7.81
N LEU A 99 9.25 13.51 7.90
CA LEU A 99 10.22 14.48 8.41
C LEU A 99 10.40 15.69 7.48
N THR A 100 10.15 15.52 6.18
CA THR A 100 10.24 16.58 5.16
C THR A 100 8.87 17.13 4.75
N ALA A 101 7.84 16.96 5.60
CA ALA A 101 6.49 17.43 5.34
C ALA A 101 6.45 18.93 5.04
N GLY A 102 5.86 19.30 3.88
CA GLY A 102 5.79 20.68 3.40
C GLY A 102 6.92 21.11 2.47
N GLU A 103 8.08 20.46 2.54
CA GLU A 103 9.23 20.65 1.65
C GLU A 103 9.71 19.28 1.14
N PRO A 104 8.89 18.57 0.32
CA PRO A 104 9.15 17.20 -0.04
C PRO A 104 10.38 17.06 -0.94
N GLU A 105 11.13 15.97 -0.79
CA GLU A 105 12.29 15.64 -1.63
C GLU A 105 11.89 15.06 -3.01
N GLY A 106 10.60 14.85 -3.26
CA GLY A 106 10.05 14.35 -4.50
C GLY A 106 8.65 14.89 -4.77
N ASP A 107 8.06 14.42 -5.86
CA ASP A 107 6.74 14.86 -6.32
C ASP A 107 5.64 13.86 -6.00
N VAL A 108 6.00 12.58 -5.95
CA VAL A 108 5.12 11.44 -5.71
C VAL A 108 5.77 10.49 -4.73
N LEU A 109 4.98 9.91 -3.83
CA LEU A 109 5.40 8.82 -2.95
C LEU A 109 4.60 7.57 -3.29
N PHE A 110 5.30 6.45 -3.54
CA PHE A 110 4.74 5.11 -3.70
C PHE A 110 5.27 4.17 -2.62
N GLY A 111 4.47 3.16 -2.24
CA GLY A 111 4.86 2.13 -1.27
C GLY A 111 4.46 2.45 0.17
N VAL A 112 3.67 3.53 0.39
CA VAL A 112 2.89 3.61 1.63
C VAL A 112 1.85 2.51 1.58
N ASP A 113 1.81 1.65 2.58
CA ASP A 113 0.83 0.57 2.67
C ASP A 113 -0.22 0.82 3.77
N ASN A 114 -1.22 -0.07 3.85
CA ASN A 114 -2.30 0.04 4.83
C ASN A 114 -1.80 -0.03 6.29
N THR A 115 -0.59 -0.50 6.56
CA THR A 115 -0.01 -0.54 7.92
C THR A 115 0.60 0.81 8.32
N LEU A 116 1.05 1.60 7.34
CA LEU A 116 1.70 2.90 7.51
C LEU A 116 0.81 4.08 7.10
N LEU A 117 -0.34 3.82 6.44
CA LEU A 117 -1.20 4.83 5.82
C LEU A 117 -1.62 5.93 6.80
N SER A 118 -2.04 5.54 8.01
CA SER A 118 -2.49 6.50 9.01
C SER A 118 -1.40 7.48 9.46
N ARG A 119 -0.14 7.02 9.53
CA ARG A 119 1.01 7.86 9.83
C ARG A 119 1.26 8.89 8.73
N ALA A 120 1.29 8.44 7.48
CA ALA A 120 1.55 9.30 6.34
C ALA A 120 0.43 10.34 6.13
N VAL A 121 -0.83 9.89 6.16
CA VAL A 121 -2.00 10.77 6.02
C VAL A 121 -2.14 11.71 7.21
N GLY A 122 -1.93 11.21 8.43
CA GLY A 122 -1.98 12.02 9.66
C GLY A 122 -0.92 13.12 9.70
N ALA A 123 0.24 12.90 9.11
CA ALA A 123 1.30 13.90 8.95
C ALA A 123 1.00 14.94 7.85
N GLY A 124 -0.06 14.75 7.04
CA GLY A 124 -0.49 15.71 6.02
C GLY A 124 0.50 15.85 4.86
N ILE A 125 1.26 14.80 4.55
CA ILE A 125 2.30 14.85 3.50
C ILE A 125 1.75 14.82 2.08
N PHE A 126 0.46 14.49 1.90
CA PHE A 126 -0.16 14.37 0.58
C PHE A 126 -1.04 15.56 0.20
N ALA A 127 -0.96 15.96 -1.06
CA ALA A 127 -1.95 16.79 -1.72
C ALA A 127 -3.11 15.89 -2.21
N PRO A 128 -4.37 16.25 -1.92
CA PRO A 128 -5.48 15.39 -2.32
C PRO A 128 -5.64 15.37 -3.85
N TYR A 129 -5.71 14.15 -4.39
CA TYR A 129 -6.00 13.93 -5.81
C TYR A 129 -6.86 12.67 -5.98
N ARG A 130 -7.92 12.78 -6.77
CA ARG A 130 -8.77 11.67 -7.16
C ARG A 130 -8.65 11.39 -8.64
N SER A 131 -7.93 10.35 -8.99
CA SER A 131 -7.85 9.85 -10.36
C SER A 131 -9.24 9.48 -10.91
N ALA A 132 -9.50 9.79 -12.18
CA ALA A 132 -10.70 9.29 -12.88
C ALA A 132 -10.70 7.76 -12.99
N LEU A 133 -9.50 7.13 -13.05
CA LEU A 133 -9.33 5.67 -13.11
C LEU A 133 -9.57 4.97 -11.76
N LEU A 134 -9.71 5.71 -10.67
CA LEU A 134 -10.02 5.14 -9.36
C LEU A 134 -11.33 4.31 -9.38
N ALA A 135 -12.25 4.59 -10.30
CA ALA A 135 -13.48 3.82 -10.45
C ALA A 135 -13.22 2.35 -10.84
N ASP A 136 -12.13 2.10 -11.55
CA ASP A 136 -11.74 0.77 -12.04
C ASP A 136 -10.97 -0.05 -10.99
N VAL A 137 -10.51 0.58 -9.92
CA VAL A 137 -9.85 -0.08 -8.79
C VAL A 137 -10.87 -0.91 -7.99
N ARG A 138 -10.46 -2.06 -7.48
CA ARG A 138 -11.26 -2.95 -6.64
C ARG A 138 -11.95 -2.19 -5.50
N PRO A 139 -13.27 -2.42 -5.26
CA PRO A 139 -14.03 -1.68 -4.25
C PRO A 139 -13.49 -1.84 -2.81
N ASP A 140 -13.01 -3.05 -2.47
CA ASP A 140 -12.45 -3.36 -1.14
C ASP A 140 -11.16 -2.57 -0.87
N LEU A 141 -10.30 -2.38 -1.88
CA LEU A 141 -9.08 -1.59 -1.76
C LEU A 141 -9.39 -0.09 -1.66
N ARG A 142 -10.35 0.40 -2.47
CA ARG A 142 -10.80 1.81 -2.39
C ARG A 142 -11.37 2.17 -1.03
N ALA A 143 -12.04 1.23 -0.37
CA ALA A 143 -12.66 1.45 0.94
C ALA A 143 -11.65 1.73 2.07
N LEU A 144 -10.36 1.41 1.85
CA LEU A 144 -9.29 1.69 2.82
C LEU A 144 -8.89 3.17 2.86
N VAL A 145 -9.25 3.95 1.83
CA VAL A 145 -8.83 5.35 1.69
C VAL A 145 -9.98 6.29 1.94
N THR A 146 -9.74 7.30 2.78
CA THR A 146 -10.64 8.42 3.00
C THR A 146 -9.97 9.73 2.53
N GLY A 147 -10.74 10.65 1.92
CA GLY A 147 -10.28 12.00 1.63
C GLY A 147 -9.36 12.17 0.42
N ASN A 148 -9.22 11.18 -0.47
CA ASN A 148 -8.41 11.24 -1.70
C ASN A 148 -6.94 11.61 -1.48
N ALA A 149 -6.38 11.31 -0.31
CA ALA A 149 -4.97 11.58 -0.02
C ALA A 149 -4.02 10.68 -0.82
N VAL A 150 -4.43 9.45 -1.05
CA VAL A 150 -3.68 8.42 -1.79
C VAL A 150 -4.60 7.57 -2.65
N THR A 151 -4.01 6.80 -3.56
CA THR A 151 -4.69 5.90 -4.50
C THR A 151 -4.11 4.49 -4.37
N PRO A 152 -4.93 3.42 -4.20
CA PRO A 152 -4.42 2.05 -4.20
C PRO A 152 -3.88 1.66 -5.58
N VAL A 153 -2.70 1.06 -5.62
CA VAL A 153 -2.01 0.68 -6.86
C VAL A 153 -1.96 -0.83 -7.02
N ASP A 154 -1.60 -1.53 -5.97
CA ASP A 154 -1.47 -2.97 -5.94
C ASP A 154 -1.83 -3.55 -4.58
N TYR A 155 -1.79 -4.89 -4.50
CA TYR A 155 -1.97 -5.60 -3.24
C TYR A 155 -1.26 -6.96 -3.25
N GLY A 156 -0.95 -7.44 -2.06
CA GLY A 156 -0.42 -8.77 -1.82
C GLY A 156 -0.87 -9.30 -0.46
N ASP A 157 -0.36 -10.46 -0.12
CA ASP A 157 -0.49 -11.02 1.22
C ASP A 157 0.92 -11.32 1.75
N ILE A 158 1.29 -10.65 2.82
CA ILE A 158 2.53 -10.90 3.54
C ILE A 158 2.37 -12.26 4.24
N CYS A 159 3.21 -13.23 3.89
CA CYS A 159 3.15 -14.60 4.37
C CYS A 159 4.56 -15.11 4.70
N VAL A 160 4.65 -16.20 5.42
CA VAL A 160 5.90 -16.94 5.55
C VAL A 160 6.12 -17.79 4.31
N ASN A 161 7.29 -17.64 3.69
CA ASN A 161 7.76 -18.47 2.58
C ASN A 161 8.80 -19.46 3.09
N VAL A 162 8.83 -20.65 2.49
CA VAL A 162 9.74 -21.74 2.87
C VAL A 162 10.46 -22.30 1.64
N ASP A 163 11.74 -22.61 1.80
CA ASP A 163 12.56 -23.30 0.79
C ASP A 163 12.33 -24.82 0.89
N ASP A 164 11.41 -25.33 0.10
CA ASP A 164 11.06 -26.76 0.08
C ASP A 164 12.25 -27.64 -0.35
N ALA A 165 13.09 -27.13 -1.24
CA ALA A 165 14.28 -27.86 -1.69
C ALA A 165 15.30 -28.03 -0.54
N TRP A 166 15.48 -27.00 0.28
CA TRP A 166 16.32 -27.07 1.48
C TRP A 166 15.75 -28.07 2.49
N PHE A 167 14.43 -28.00 2.78
CA PHE A 167 13.78 -28.92 3.72
C PHE A 167 13.86 -30.38 3.25
N ALA A 168 13.59 -30.62 1.96
CA ALA A 168 13.71 -31.94 1.36
C ALA A 168 15.17 -32.50 1.47
N LYS A 169 16.16 -31.65 1.18
CA LYS A 169 17.58 -32.03 1.29
C LYS A 169 17.98 -32.39 2.72
N LYS A 170 17.34 -31.74 3.72
CA LYS A 170 17.60 -32.03 5.14
C LYS A 170 16.74 -33.16 5.71
N GLY A 171 15.80 -33.70 4.95
CA GLY A 171 14.82 -34.68 5.44
C GLY A 171 13.91 -34.13 6.52
N MET A 172 13.66 -32.83 6.52
CA MET A 172 12.81 -32.13 7.46
C MET A 172 11.47 -31.74 6.80
N THR A 173 10.41 -31.69 7.59
CA THR A 173 9.11 -31.13 7.14
C THR A 173 9.11 -29.64 7.40
N PRO A 174 8.69 -28.77 6.43
CA PRO A 174 8.48 -27.37 6.66
C PRO A 174 7.47 -27.07 7.77
N PRO A 175 7.50 -25.87 8.40
CA PRO A 175 6.47 -25.45 9.37
C PRO A 175 5.11 -25.31 8.69
N ALA A 176 4.06 -25.80 9.34
CA ALA A 176 2.70 -25.78 8.80
C ALA A 176 1.91 -24.53 9.20
N ASP A 177 2.27 -23.91 10.31
CA ASP A 177 1.56 -22.77 10.90
C ASP A 177 2.48 -21.87 11.73
N LEU A 178 1.96 -20.73 12.19
CA LEU A 178 2.71 -19.78 13.02
C LEU A 178 3.20 -20.42 14.33
N ALA A 179 2.44 -21.31 14.93
CA ALA A 179 2.84 -21.94 16.19
C ALA A 179 4.05 -22.87 16.00
N ALA A 180 4.10 -23.59 14.87
CA ALA A 180 5.22 -24.47 14.52
C ALA A 180 6.54 -23.71 14.41
N LEU A 181 6.57 -22.45 13.99
CA LEU A 181 7.80 -21.65 13.88
C LEU A 181 8.56 -21.50 15.20
N THR A 182 7.91 -21.70 16.33
CA THR A 182 8.53 -21.66 17.67
C THR A 182 9.08 -23.02 18.13
N ASP A 183 8.89 -24.10 17.36
CA ASP A 183 9.42 -25.41 17.68
C ASP A 183 10.96 -25.40 17.57
N PRO A 184 11.70 -25.91 18.58
CA PRO A 184 13.17 -26.00 18.56
C PRO A 184 13.77 -26.69 17.34
N LYS A 185 13.02 -27.52 16.62
CA LYS A 185 13.50 -28.14 15.38
C LYS A 185 13.75 -27.12 14.24
N TYR A 186 13.14 -25.93 14.31
CA TYR A 186 13.35 -24.82 13.36
C TYR A 186 14.29 -23.73 13.90
N LYS A 187 15.05 -24.05 14.96
CA LYS A 187 15.98 -23.10 15.54
C LYS A 187 16.98 -22.59 14.51
N ASP A 188 17.19 -21.27 14.49
CA ASP A 188 18.11 -20.56 13.60
C ASP A 188 17.76 -20.68 12.10
N LEU A 189 16.52 -21.04 11.74
CA LEU A 189 16.10 -21.23 10.35
C LEU A 189 15.25 -20.08 9.77
N MET A 190 14.78 -19.15 10.58
CA MET A 190 13.88 -18.08 10.13
C MET A 190 14.56 -16.72 10.08
N VAL A 191 14.27 -15.94 9.05
CA VAL A 191 14.57 -14.50 8.95
C VAL A 191 13.27 -13.73 8.79
N VAL A 192 13.21 -12.56 9.42
CA VAL A 192 12.09 -11.60 9.36
C VAL A 192 12.63 -10.20 9.20
N GLU A 193 11.80 -9.26 8.84
CA GLU A 193 12.16 -7.86 8.77
C GLU A 193 11.79 -7.11 10.06
N ASN A 194 12.49 -6.03 10.31
CA ASN A 194 12.23 -5.11 11.41
C ASN A 194 10.95 -4.30 11.15
N PRO A 195 9.91 -4.40 12.01
CA PRO A 195 8.66 -3.68 11.82
C PRO A 195 8.77 -2.15 11.93
N ALA A 196 9.89 -1.63 12.45
CA ALA A 196 10.12 -0.18 12.52
C ALA A 196 10.54 0.41 11.16
N THR A 197 11.17 -0.38 10.31
CA THR A 197 11.76 0.06 9.03
C THR A 197 11.06 -0.55 7.82
N SER A 198 10.51 -1.76 7.96
CA SER A 198 9.97 -2.58 6.89
C SER A 198 8.45 -2.75 6.98
N SER A 199 7.78 -2.57 5.86
CA SER A 199 6.34 -2.82 5.69
C SER A 199 5.99 -4.32 5.83
N PRO A 200 6.64 -5.28 5.15
CA PRO A 200 6.38 -6.71 5.40
C PRO A 200 6.70 -7.13 6.84
N GLY A 201 7.74 -6.58 7.47
CA GLY A 201 8.01 -6.81 8.89
C GLY A 201 6.89 -6.32 9.80
N LEU A 202 6.36 -5.12 9.54
CA LEU A 202 5.21 -4.60 10.27
C LEU A 202 3.95 -5.43 10.00
N GLY A 203 3.69 -5.82 8.76
CA GLY A 203 2.55 -6.67 8.42
C GLY A 203 2.61 -8.03 9.12
N PHE A 204 3.78 -8.65 9.23
CA PHE A 204 3.95 -9.89 9.98
C PHE A 204 3.76 -9.69 11.50
N LEU A 205 4.25 -8.59 12.07
CA LEU A 205 3.94 -8.24 13.46
C LEU A 205 2.42 -8.12 13.66
N LEU A 206 1.72 -7.39 12.79
CA LEU A 206 0.27 -7.22 12.86
C LEU A 206 -0.48 -8.56 12.67
N ALA A 207 0.00 -9.45 11.82
CA ALA A 207 -0.53 -10.81 11.69
C ALA A 207 -0.46 -11.58 13.02
N THR A 208 0.68 -11.49 13.71
CA THR A 208 0.84 -12.16 15.02
C THR A 208 -0.05 -11.53 16.09
N ILE A 209 -0.26 -10.22 16.07
CA ILE A 209 -1.20 -9.52 16.96
C ILE A 209 -2.63 -9.95 16.68
N ALA A 210 -3.05 -9.98 15.41
CA ALA A 210 -4.37 -10.45 15.01
C ALA A 210 -4.62 -11.90 15.40
N ARG A 211 -3.60 -12.76 15.31
CA ARG A 211 -3.68 -14.19 15.61
C ARG A 211 -3.72 -14.49 17.10
N TYR A 212 -2.87 -13.83 17.89
CA TYR A 212 -2.66 -14.18 19.31
C TYR A 212 -3.28 -13.18 20.28
N GLY A 213 -3.78 -12.04 19.78
CA GLY A 213 -4.37 -10.98 20.60
C GLY A 213 -3.35 -10.23 21.46
N ALA A 214 -3.82 -9.21 22.17
CA ALA A 214 -2.99 -8.29 22.95
C ALA A 214 -2.10 -8.96 24.01
N GLY A 215 -2.51 -10.12 24.55
CA GLY A 215 -1.76 -10.84 25.58
C GLY A 215 -0.80 -11.92 25.06
N GLY A 216 -0.98 -12.41 23.83
CA GLY A 216 -0.27 -13.59 23.34
C GLY A 216 0.87 -13.32 22.36
N TRP A 217 0.80 -12.23 21.60
CA TRP A 217 1.78 -11.93 20.57
C TRP A 217 3.20 -11.71 21.12
N LYS A 218 3.34 -11.09 22.29
CA LYS A 218 4.65 -10.86 22.94
C LYS A 218 5.31 -12.19 23.33
N ASP A 219 4.55 -13.11 23.91
CA ASP A 219 5.03 -14.43 24.26
C ASP A 219 5.44 -15.24 23.02
N TYR A 220 4.70 -15.08 21.92
CA TYR A 220 5.05 -15.67 20.64
C TYR A 220 6.39 -15.15 20.11
N TRP A 221 6.61 -13.83 20.11
CA TRP A 221 7.86 -13.23 19.67
C TRP A 221 9.04 -13.54 20.61
N ALA A 222 8.81 -13.64 21.92
CA ALA A 222 9.83 -14.11 22.86
C ALA A 222 10.29 -15.54 22.53
N LYS A 223 9.37 -16.42 22.11
CA LYS A 223 9.69 -17.77 21.65
C LYS A 223 10.44 -17.77 20.31
N LEU A 224 10.04 -16.94 19.34
CA LEU A 224 10.76 -16.79 18.08
C LEU A 224 12.20 -16.30 18.32
N ARG A 225 12.39 -15.32 19.22
CA ARG A 225 13.71 -14.85 19.63
C ARG A 225 14.54 -15.98 20.25
N ALA A 226 13.98 -16.71 21.20
CA ALA A 226 14.65 -17.87 21.81
C ALA A 226 14.98 -18.97 20.78
N ASN A 227 14.19 -19.04 19.70
CA ASN A 227 14.40 -19.95 18.57
C ASN A 227 15.38 -19.36 17.51
N GLY A 228 16.02 -18.23 17.80
CA GLY A 228 17.09 -17.67 16.97
C GLY A 228 16.59 -17.05 15.66
N VAL A 229 15.40 -16.43 15.66
CA VAL A 229 14.94 -15.64 14.51
C VAL A 229 15.96 -14.54 14.20
N LYS A 230 16.35 -14.41 12.93
CA LYS A 230 17.17 -13.30 12.46
C LYS A 230 16.25 -12.14 12.10
N VAL A 231 16.68 -10.92 12.36
CA VAL A 231 15.99 -9.70 11.99
C VAL A 231 16.87 -8.88 11.05
N ASP A 232 16.35 -8.54 9.89
CA ASP A 232 16.97 -7.63 8.92
C ASP A 232 16.19 -6.32 8.83
N ASP A 233 16.82 -5.26 8.33
CA ASP A 233 16.18 -3.93 8.29
C ASP A 233 15.11 -3.79 7.20
N GLY A 234 15.13 -4.67 6.18
CA GLY A 234 14.16 -4.63 5.07
C GLY A 234 14.10 -5.92 4.28
N TRP A 235 13.07 -5.99 3.42
CA TRP A 235 12.75 -7.17 2.61
C TRP A 235 13.89 -7.60 1.69
N THR A 236 14.56 -6.65 1.03
CA THR A 236 15.68 -6.96 0.12
C THR A 236 16.80 -7.69 0.87
N ALA A 237 17.15 -7.26 2.09
CA ALA A 237 18.17 -7.91 2.90
C ALA A 237 17.71 -9.32 3.35
N ALA A 238 16.46 -9.45 3.79
CA ALA A 238 15.91 -10.72 4.25
C ALA A 238 15.76 -11.75 3.09
N TYR A 239 15.08 -11.31 2.00
CA TYR A 239 14.73 -12.24 0.91
C TYR A 239 15.91 -12.51 -0.03
N GLU A 240 16.61 -11.46 -0.50
CA GLU A 240 17.71 -11.62 -1.46
C GLU A 240 19.06 -11.93 -0.79
N GLY A 241 19.19 -11.57 0.51
CA GLY A 241 20.41 -11.78 1.28
C GLY A 241 20.43 -13.07 2.07
N ASP A 242 19.46 -13.26 2.96
CA ASP A 242 19.50 -14.34 3.97
C ASP A 242 18.63 -15.56 3.65
N PHE A 243 17.59 -15.42 2.87
CA PHE A 243 16.74 -16.53 2.47
C PHE A 243 17.48 -17.48 1.52
N SER A 244 17.47 -18.77 1.81
CA SER A 244 18.28 -19.76 1.07
C SER A 244 17.85 -19.96 -0.38
N ALA A 245 16.59 -19.64 -0.73
CA ALA A 245 16.11 -19.69 -2.11
C ALA A 245 16.14 -18.31 -2.82
N GLY A 246 16.26 -17.21 -2.08
CA GLY A 246 16.27 -15.86 -2.64
C GLY A 246 17.67 -15.39 -3.05
N GLY A 247 18.65 -15.61 -2.21
CA GLY A 247 20.02 -15.13 -2.37
C GLY A 247 21.04 -16.22 -2.69
N LYS A 248 22.23 -15.82 -3.16
CA LYS A 248 23.30 -16.75 -3.48
C LYS A 248 23.93 -17.41 -2.23
N ASP A 249 23.96 -16.69 -1.13
CA ASP A 249 24.64 -17.09 0.11
C ASP A 249 23.66 -17.19 1.30
N GLY A 250 22.36 -17.14 1.04
CA GLY A 250 21.33 -17.25 2.05
C GLY A 250 21.36 -18.60 2.77
N SER A 251 21.17 -18.58 4.07
CA SER A 251 21.24 -19.78 4.92
C SER A 251 19.95 -20.08 5.69
N ARG A 252 18.95 -19.19 5.61
CA ARG A 252 17.67 -19.28 6.31
C ARG A 252 16.58 -19.79 5.36
N PRO A 253 16.05 -21.02 5.55
CA PRO A 253 15.05 -21.60 4.64
C PRO A 253 13.62 -21.12 4.94
N ILE A 254 13.42 -20.19 5.86
CA ILE A 254 12.13 -19.62 6.24
C ILE A 254 12.28 -18.10 6.26
N VAL A 255 11.43 -17.39 5.50
CA VAL A 255 11.44 -15.93 5.41
C VAL A 255 10.03 -15.36 5.46
N VAL A 256 9.86 -14.16 6.02
CA VAL A 256 8.66 -13.37 5.79
C VAL A 256 8.78 -12.73 4.40
N SER A 257 7.77 -12.92 3.57
CA SER A 257 7.71 -12.38 2.21
C SER A 257 6.25 -12.34 1.74
N TYR A 258 5.99 -12.56 0.46
CA TYR A 258 4.65 -12.49 -0.10
C TYR A 258 4.15 -13.84 -0.60
N ALA A 259 2.83 -14.04 -0.55
CA ALA A 259 2.17 -15.18 -1.15
C ALA A 259 2.40 -15.26 -2.68
N SER A 260 2.76 -14.15 -3.27
CA SER A 260 3.04 -13.98 -4.70
C SER A 260 4.54 -14.03 -5.07
N SER A 261 5.43 -14.35 -4.13
CA SER A 261 6.87 -14.44 -4.40
C SER A 261 7.29 -15.66 -5.25
N PRO A 262 6.70 -16.87 -5.12
CA PRO A 262 7.20 -18.06 -5.81
C PRO A 262 7.35 -17.95 -7.34
N PRO A 263 6.48 -17.25 -8.11
CA PRO A 263 6.68 -17.05 -9.55
C PRO A 263 8.04 -16.45 -9.92
N ALA A 264 8.65 -15.63 -9.05
CA ALA A 264 9.93 -14.99 -9.31
C ALA A 264 11.05 -15.96 -9.62
N GLU A 265 11.06 -17.12 -8.96
CA GLU A 265 12.05 -18.18 -9.17
C GLU A 265 12.03 -18.72 -10.60
N ILE A 266 10.87 -18.77 -11.23
CA ILE A 266 10.72 -19.22 -12.62
C ILE A 266 11.07 -18.08 -13.58
N VAL A 267 10.63 -16.86 -13.28
CA VAL A 267 10.84 -15.70 -14.14
C VAL A 267 12.32 -15.36 -14.24
N TYR A 268 13.03 -15.33 -13.12
CA TYR A 268 14.45 -14.96 -13.04
C TYR A 268 15.43 -16.12 -13.23
N ALA A 269 14.94 -17.37 -13.28
CA ALA A 269 15.81 -18.51 -13.53
C ALA A 269 16.52 -18.43 -14.89
N THR A 270 17.77 -18.89 -14.92
CA THR A 270 18.51 -19.15 -16.15
C THR A 270 17.99 -20.41 -16.85
N ASP A 271 18.21 -20.52 -18.14
CA ASP A 271 17.84 -21.73 -18.89
C ASP A 271 18.66 -22.95 -18.50
N PRO A 272 18.05 -24.14 -18.39
CA PRO A 272 16.62 -24.40 -18.54
C PRO A 272 15.81 -23.90 -17.32
N LYS A 273 14.73 -23.18 -17.58
CA LYS A 273 13.86 -22.69 -16.50
C LYS A 273 13.18 -23.85 -15.78
N PRO A 274 13.06 -23.76 -14.43
CA PRO A 274 12.33 -24.77 -13.67
C PRO A 274 10.84 -24.77 -14.06
N THR A 275 10.20 -25.91 -13.95
CA THR A 275 8.76 -26.06 -14.25
C THR A 275 7.87 -25.73 -13.05
N HIS A 276 8.45 -25.58 -11.87
CA HIS A 276 7.78 -25.23 -10.61
C HIS A 276 8.78 -24.49 -9.69
N PRO A 277 8.29 -23.62 -8.81
CA PRO A 277 9.14 -22.99 -7.80
C PRO A 277 9.74 -24.03 -6.84
N SER A 278 10.87 -23.69 -6.27
CA SER A 278 11.48 -24.47 -5.18
C SER A 278 10.98 -24.06 -3.80
N THR A 279 10.16 -23.02 -3.76
CA THR A 279 9.57 -22.49 -2.54
C THR A 279 8.05 -22.65 -2.52
N SER A 280 7.50 -22.65 -1.32
CA SER A 280 6.05 -22.60 -1.07
C SER A 280 5.70 -21.58 -0.01
N VAL A 281 4.41 -21.32 0.14
CA VAL A 281 3.84 -20.34 1.06
C VAL A 281 3.12 -21.07 2.18
N MET A 282 3.44 -20.72 3.42
CA MET A 282 2.68 -21.12 4.59
C MET A 282 1.39 -20.30 4.64
N ALA A 283 0.24 -20.93 4.42
CA ALA A 283 -1.04 -20.25 4.32
C ALA A 283 -1.54 -19.64 5.65
N ASP A 284 -1.10 -20.17 6.80
CA ASP A 284 -1.46 -19.64 8.11
C ASP A 284 -0.66 -18.38 8.43
N GLY A 285 -1.32 -17.35 8.94
CA GLY A 285 -0.70 -16.12 9.40
C GLY A 285 -0.36 -15.11 8.30
N CYS A 286 -0.92 -15.25 7.10
CA CYS A 286 -0.82 -14.22 6.07
C CYS A 286 -1.56 -12.94 6.48
N PHE A 287 -1.03 -11.77 6.13
CA PHE A 287 -1.63 -10.46 6.38
C PHE A 287 -1.84 -9.70 5.06
N ARG A 288 -3.06 -9.20 4.82
CA ARG A 288 -3.36 -8.42 3.61
C ARG A 288 -2.63 -7.08 3.63
N GLN A 289 -1.80 -6.86 2.61
CA GLN A 289 -1.16 -5.59 2.31
C GLN A 289 -1.77 -4.95 1.07
N VAL A 290 -1.89 -3.63 1.08
CA VAL A 290 -2.30 -2.81 -0.06
C VAL A 290 -1.36 -1.62 -0.13
N GLU A 291 -0.73 -1.39 -1.28
CA GLU A 291 0.16 -0.26 -1.46
C GLU A 291 -0.54 0.90 -2.18
N PHE A 292 -0.12 2.09 -1.81
CA PHE A 292 -0.73 3.32 -2.30
C PHE A 292 0.32 4.25 -2.90
N VAL A 293 -0.15 5.06 -3.85
CA VAL A 293 0.57 6.21 -4.40
C VAL A 293 -0.13 7.50 -4.01
N GLY A 294 0.64 8.55 -3.74
CA GLY A 294 0.09 9.88 -3.47
C GLY A 294 0.98 10.99 -4.00
N VAL A 295 0.35 12.11 -4.39
CA VAL A 295 1.05 13.35 -4.75
C VAL A 295 1.56 14.00 -3.46
N LEU A 296 2.85 14.34 -3.40
CA LEU A 296 3.43 14.98 -2.22
C LEU A 296 3.02 16.46 -2.16
N LYS A 297 2.55 16.88 -0.99
CA LYS A 297 2.14 18.27 -0.74
C LYS A 297 3.37 19.17 -0.70
N GLY A 298 3.34 20.23 -1.50
CA GLY A 298 4.48 21.14 -1.66
C GLY A 298 5.29 20.91 -2.94
N THR A 299 4.98 19.86 -3.73
CA THR A 299 5.57 19.70 -5.07
C THR A 299 5.27 20.91 -5.97
N THR A 300 6.24 21.31 -6.79
CA THR A 300 6.06 22.32 -7.84
C THR A 300 5.57 21.73 -9.17
N HIS A 301 5.47 20.39 -9.26
CA HIS A 301 5.07 19.64 -10.47
C HIS A 301 3.72 18.94 -10.30
N GLU A 302 2.78 19.53 -9.56
CA GLU A 302 1.54 18.87 -9.13
C GLU A 302 0.74 18.21 -10.28
N GLN A 303 0.61 18.89 -11.43
CA GLN A 303 -0.15 18.32 -12.56
C GLN A 303 0.59 17.13 -13.20
N ALA A 304 1.90 17.17 -13.29
CA ALA A 304 2.70 16.04 -13.79
C ALA A 304 2.69 14.87 -12.79
N ALA A 305 2.74 15.16 -11.50
CA ALA A 305 2.60 14.16 -10.44
C ALA A 305 1.23 13.47 -10.49
N ARG A 306 0.14 14.21 -10.71
CA ARG A 306 -1.22 13.66 -10.94
C ARG A 306 -1.27 12.75 -12.16
N ALA A 307 -0.64 13.18 -13.28
CA ALA A 307 -0.56 12.35 -14.49
C ALA A 307 0.19 11.04 -14.24
N PHE A 308 1.20 11.05 -13.38
CA PHE A 308 1.92 9.84 -12.99
C PHE A 308 1.06 8.93 -12.09
N VAL A 309 0.27 9.48 -11.16
CA VAL A 309 -0.71 8.70 -10.39
C VAL A 309 -1.73 8.02 -11.32
N ASP A 310 -2.26 8.72 -12.31
CA ASP A 310 -3.16 8.14 -13.32
C ASP A 310 -2.47 7.05 -14.14
N PHE A 311 -1.19 7.25 -14.48
CA PHE A 311 -0.41 6.24 -15.19
C PHE A 311 -0.26 4.95 -14.38
N MET A 312 -0.03 5.01 -13.07
CA MET A 312 0.07 3.84 -12.20
C MET A 312 -1.24 3.03 -12.14
N LEU A 313 -2.39 3.63 -12.42
CA LEU A 313 -3.68 2.93 -12.59
C LEU A 313 -3.95 2.49 -14.04
N SER A 314 -3.11 2.86 -14.99
CA SER A 314 -3.32 2.51 -16.38
C SER A 314 -2.98 1.04 -16.67
N GLN A 315 -3.63 0.47 -17.69
CA GLN A 315 -3.39 -0.92 -18.08
C GLN A 315 -1.91 -1.25 -18.39
N PRO A 316 -1.11 -0.37 -19.04
CA PRO A 316 0.31 -0.64 -19.24
C PRO A 316 1.08 -0.86 -17.93
N PHE A 317 0.84 -0.04 -16.90
CA PHE A 317 1.51 -0.17 -15.61
C PHE A 317 0.98 -1.40 -14.83
N GLN A 318 -0.34 -1.53 -14.71
CA GLN A 318 -1.00 -2.58 -13.95
C GLN A 318 -0.69 -4.01 -14.49
N ARG A 319 -0.45 -4.16 -15.79
CA ARG A 319 -0.03 -5.43 -16.39
C ARG A 319 1.45 -5.74 -16.17
N ASP A 320 2.25 -4.73 -15.90
CA ASP A 320 3.69 -4.87 -15.65
C ASP A 320 3.98 -5.33 -14.21
N GLU A 321 3.19 -4.87 -13.24
CA GLU A 321 3.39 -5.13 -11.81
C GLU A 321 3.57 -6.61 -11.45
N PRO A 322 2.77 -7.57 -11.98
CA PRO A 322 2.90 -8.97 -11.58
C PRO A 322 4.25 -9.60 -11.90
N LEU A 323 4.97 -9.12 -12.91
CA LEU A 323 6.30 -9.64 -13.29
C LEU A 323 7.45 -8.72 -12.91
N SER A 324 7.16 -7.49 -12.51
CA SER A 324 8.18 -6.52 -12.07
C SER A 324 8.31 -6.48 -10.56
N MET A 325 7.20 -6.47 -9.82
CA MET A 325 7.17 -6.40 -8.36
C MET A 325 6.56 -7.65 -7.69
N PHE A 326 5.98 -8.57 -8.49
CA PHE A 326 5.32 -9.78 -7.97
C PHE A 326 4.17 -9.48 -7.00
N VAL A 327 3.37 -8.48 -7.33
CA VAL A 327 2.16 -8.06 -6.62
C VAL A 327 0.92 -8.21 -7.51
N PHE A 328 -0.27 -8.19 -6.94
CA PHE A 328 -1.52 -8.24 -7.69
C PHE A 328 -1.97 -6.82 -8.06
N PRO A 329 -2.35 -6.57 -9.32
CA PRO A 329 -2.85 -5.27 -9.76
C PRO A 329 -4.16 -4.91 -9.05
N SER A 330 -4.31 -3.63 -8.68
CA SER A 330 -5.53 -3.12 -8.02
C SER A 330 -6.69 -2.93 -8.99
N VAL A 331 -6.43 -2.75 -10.28
CA VAL A 331 -7.45 -2.49 -11.31
C VAL A 331 -8.13 -3.78 -11.74
N VAL A 332 -9.47 -3.78 -11.62
CA VAL A 332 -10.32 -4.94 -11.95
C VAL A 332 -10.14 -5.35 -13.40
N GLY A 333 -10.03 -6.65 -13.63
CA GLY A 333 -9.92 -7.22 -14.99
C GLY A 333 -8.55 -7.08 -15.63
N THR A 334 -7.53 -6.64 -14.93
CA THR A 334 -6.16 -6.69 -15.41
C THR A 334 -5.73 -8.15 -15.61
N PRO A 335 -5.30 -8.56 -16.81
CA PRO A 335 -4.84 -9.91 -17.06
C PRO A 335 -3.57 -10.24 -16.29
N LEU A 336 -3.54 -11.39 -15.65
CA LEU A 336 -2.35 -11.91 -14.98
C LEU A 336 -1.55 -12.83 -15.91
N PRO A 337 -0.21 -12.80 -15.88
CA PRO A 337 0.63 -13.76 -16.60
C PRO A 337 0.39 -15.20 -16.13
N ASP A 338 0.52 -16.19 -17.04
CA ASP A 338 0.27 -17.60 -16.73
C ASP A 338 1.10 -18.11 -15.55
N VAL A 339 2.38 -17.72 -15.48
CA VAL A 339 3.28 -18.10 -14.37
C VAL A 339 2.79 -17.55 -13.05
N PHE A 340 2.25 -16.33 -13.06
CA PHE A 340 1.71 -15.69 -11.87
C PHE A 340 0.39 -16.34 -11.45
N THR A 341 -0.53 -16.53 -12.39
CA THR A 341 -1.80 -17.23 -12.14
C THR A 341 -1.60 -18.65 -11.59
N LYS A 342 -0.53 -19.32 -12.02
CA LYS A 342 -0.25 -20.71 -11.63
C LYS A 342 0.40 -20.82 -10.27
N TRP A 343 1.28 -19.87 -9.88
CA TRP A 343 2.18 -20.03 -8.75
C TRP A 343 2.07 -18.95 -7.68
N ALA A 344 1.45 -17.79 -7.95
CA ALA A 344 1.14 -16.82 -6.92
C ALA A 344 -0.08 -17.30 -6.12
N ALA A 345 0.08 -17.42 -4.82
CA ALA A 345 -1.03 -17.81 -3.96
C ALA A 345 -1.92 -16.60 -3.60
N THR A 346 -3.21 -16.88 -3.40
CA THR A 346 -4.19 -15.93 -2.85
C THR A 346 -4.83 -16.58 -1.63
N PRO A 347 -4.25 -16.39 -0.44
CA PRO A 347 -4.81 -16.94 0.80
C PRO A 347 -6.27 -16.49 1.00
N ALA A 348 -7.15 -17.45 1.33
CA ALA A 348 -8.57 -17.16 1.49
C ALA A 348 -8.87 -16.37 2.78
N ASP A 349 -8.07 -16.62 3.81
CA ASP A 349 -8.29 -16.12 5.18
C ASP A 349 -7.12 -15.26 5.67
N SER A 350 -6.64 -14.31 4.84
CA SER A 350 -5.61 -13.37 5.27
C SER A 350 -6.09 -12.54 6.45
N LEU A 351 -5.25 -12.45 7.46
CA LEU A 351 -5.50 -11.66 8.64
C LEU A 351 -5.52 -10.17 8.28
N THR A 352 -6.29 -9.42 9.01
CA THR A 352 -6.36 -7.96 8.94
C THR A 352 -6.59 -7.41 10.35
N LEU A 353 -6.26 -6.15 10.56
CA LEU A 353 -6.67 -5.39 11.74
C LEU A 353 -7.45 -4.15 11.30
N PRO A 354 -8.42 -3.68 12.08
CA PRO A 354 -9.12 -2.45 11.78
C PRO A 354 -8.12 -1.28 11.64
N PRO A 355 -8.23 -0.43 10.62
CA PRO A 355 -7.32 0.73 10.44
C PRO A 355 -7.23 1.64 11.67
N ALA A 356 -8.35 1.82 12.39
CA ALA A 356 -8.37 2.61 13.63
C ALA A 356 -7.53 1.97 14.75
N GLU A 357 -7.50 0.65 14.83
CA GLU A 357 -6.69 -0.09 15.81
C GLU A 357 -5.19 0.02 15.48
N ILE A 358 -4.82 -0.12 14.21
CA ILE A 358 -3.45 0.09 13.74
C ILE A 358 -3.03 1.53 14.06
N THR A 359 -3.87 2.52 13.73
CA THR A 359 -3.59 3.93 14.00
C THR A 359 -3.31 4.21 15.48
N ALA A 360 -4.12 3.61 16.36
CA ALA A 360 -4.03 3.87 17.80
C ALA A 360 -2.82 3.20 18.47
N ASN A 361 -2.35 2.06 17.94
CA ASN A 361 -1.43 1.19 18.69
C ASN A 361 -0.11 0.91 17.98
N ARG A 362 0.02 1.19 16.66
CA ARG A 362 1.19 0.81 15.87
C ARG A 362 2.53 1.20 16.50
N GLU A 363 2.65 2.45 16.96
CA GLU A 363 3.91 2.92 17.57
C GLU A 363 4.24 2.15 18.84
N THR A 364 3.25 1.96 19.71
CA THR A 364 3.40 1.16 20.93
C THR A 364 3.79 -0.28 20.62
N TRP A 365 3.14 -0.91 19.64
CA TRP A 365 3.45 -2.30 19.25
C TRP A 365 4.87 -2.44 18.69
N VAL A 366 5.32 -1.49 17.87
CA VAL A 366 6.69 -1.48 17.32
C VAL A 366 7.71 -1.27 18.43
N ASP A 367 7.47 -0.35 19.36
CA ASP A 367 8.36 -0.11 20.52
C ASP A 367 8.44 -1.35 21.42
N GLU A 368 7.30 -1.96 21.76
CA GLU A 368 7.25 -3.17 22.59
C GLU A 368 7.92 -4.36 21.90
N TRP A 369 7.73 -4.51 20.58
CA TRP A 369 8.41 -5.53 19.79
C TRP A 369 9.94 -5.31 19.79
N THR A 370 10.38 -4.07 19.58
CA THR A 370 11.80 -3.70 19.60
C THR A 370 12.45 -4.07 20.93
N GLN A 371 11.79 -3.78 22.05
CA GLN A 371 12.26 -4.17 23.37
C GLN A 371 12.29 -5.70 23.57
N ALA A 372 11.29 -6.41 23.07
CA ALA A 372 11.18 -7.85 23.28
C ALA A 372 12.14 -8.66 22.38
N VAL A 373 12.43 -8.18 21.17
CA VAL A 373 13.15 -8.96 20.14
C VAL A 373 14.58 -8.49 19.95
N LEU A 374 14.87 -7.18 19.99
CA LEU A 374 16.19 -6.64 19.71
C LEU A 374 17.02 -6.38 20.98
N HIS A 375 16.39 -6.25 22.16
CA HIS A 375 17.06 -5.97 23.46
C HIS A 375 16.81 -7.06 24.48
#